data_0f0749301562f2b86896f5796bce5b7c
#
_entry.id   0f0749301562f2b86896f5796bce5b7c
#
_cell.length_a   1.000
_cell.length_b   1.000
_cell.length_c   1.000
_cell.angle_alpha   90.00
_cell.angle_beta   90.00
_cell.angle_gamma   90.00
#
_symmetry.space_group_name_H-M   'P 1'
#
loop_
_entity.id
_entity.type
_entity.pdbx_description
1 polymer ?
#
loop_
_entity_poly.entity_id
_entity_poly.type
_entity_poly.pdbx_seq_one_letter_code
_entity_poly.pdbx_strand_id
1 'polypeptide(L)'
;FPYTTLFRSNVSVKAPVAKNYSINLQYYIDSDNAYYADTIKARVDEAVTDYTKWQSGKVGRDIIPSELIRRIMEAGAKRVTVTSPIFTVVKDGRKEDGYQVELAQCTGKTITYGGVEHE
;
A
#
# COMPACT_ATOMS: atom_id res chain seq x y z
N PHE A 1 13.87 27.84 -16.00
CA PHE A 1 13.32 27.63 -16.15
C PHE A 1 12.90 27.61 -16.01
N PRO A 2 13.05 27.73 -16.00
CA PRO A 2 12.31 27.45 -15.96
C PRO A 2 11.56 26.87 -16.31
N TYR A 3 11.37 26.27 -16.21
CA TYR A 3 10.56 25.70 -16.58
C TYR A 3 9.55 25.71 -16.44
N THR A 4 9.59 26.06 -15.92
CA THR A 4 8.57 26.14 -15.92
C THR A 4 7.73 26.50 -16.62
N THR A 5 7.93 26.83 -17.08
CA THR A 5 7.14 27.06 -17.82
C THR A 5 6.95 26.72 -18.78
N LEU A 6 7.31 26.15 -19.00
CA LEU A 6 7.10 25.76 -19.87
C LEU A 6 6.07 25.30 -20.25
N PHE A 7 5.69 25.02 -20.13
CA PHE A 7 4.66 24.65 -20.49
C PHE A 7 3.63 25.44 -20.57
N ARG A 8 3.26 25.75 -21.00
CA ARG A 8 2.33 26.24 -21.13
C ARG A 8 1.48 26.09 -21.72
N SER A 9 1.41 26.19 -21.71
CA SER A 9 0.61 26.00 -22.44
C SER A 9 -0.78 25.63 -22.23
N ASN A 10 -1.44 25.21 -22.99
CA ASN A 10 -2.82 24.87 -22.94
C ASN A 10 -3.11 23.55 -22.39
N VAL A 11 -2.07 22.88 -21.98
CA VAL A 11 -2.24 21.60 -21.36
C VAL A 11 -2.57 21.83 -19.90
N SER A 12 -3.76 21.46 -19.55
CA SER A 12 -4.19 21.54 -18.17
C SER A 12 -3.59 20.36 -17.42
N VAL A 13 -2.50 20.59 -16.73
CA VAL A 13 -1.92 19.59 -15.86
C VAL A 13 -2.57 19.75 -14.50
N LYS A 14 -3.43 18.83 -14.15
CA LYS A 14 -4.08 18.86 -12.84
C LYS A 14 -3.19 18.20 -11.81
N ALA A 15 -3.14 18.80 -10.63
CA ALA A 15 -2.47 18.17 -9.50
C ALA A 15 -3.21 16.86 -9.17
N PRO A 16 -2.49 15.82 -8.78
CA PRO A 16 -3.15 14.57 -8.38
C PRO A 16 -4.09 14.76 -7.20
N VAL A 17 -5.22 14.10 -7.26
CA VAL A 17 -6.18 14.07 -6.17
C VAL A 17 -5.87 12.86 -5.30
N ALA A 18 -5.95 13.03 -3.99
CA ALA A 18 -5.68 11.93 -3.08
C ALA A 18 -6.77 10.87 -3.19
N LYS A 19 -6.36 9.62 -3.36
CA LYS A 19 -7.24 8.46 -3.24
C LYS A 19 -6.89 7.79 -1.93
N ASN A 20 -7.66 8.08 -0.90
CA ASN A 20 -7.35 7.65 0.45
C ASN A 20 -7.69 6.18 0.65
N TYR A 21 -6.86 5.48 1.39
CA TYR A 21 -7.15 4.12 1.84
C TYR A 21 -6.59 3.95 3.24
N SER A 22 -7.10 2.95 3.93
CA SER A 22 -6.56 2.58 5.24
C SER A 22 -6.14 1.12 5.20
N ILE A 23 -5.27 0.75 6.14
CA ILE A 23 -4.80 -0.63 6.25
C ILE A 23 -5.36 -1.20 7.54
N ASN A 24 -6.03 -2.35 7.43
CA ASN A 24 -6.52 -3.10 8.56
C ASN A 24 -6.27 -4.57 8.27
N LEU A 25 -5.39 -5.17 9.03
CA LEU A 25 -5.00 -6.56 8.80
C LEU A 25 -4.67 -7.24 10.11
N GLN A 26 -4.70 -8.57 10.05
CA GLN A 26 -4.28 -9.42 11.16
C GLN A 26 -3.39 -10.51 10.58
N TYR A 27 -2.26 -10.75 11.23
CA TYR A 27 -1.33 -11.77 10.76
C TYR A 27 -0.97 -12.72 11.90
N TYR A 28 -0.45 -13.88 11.51
CA TYR A 28 -0.08 -14.94 12.43
C TYR A 28 1.34 -15.40 12.12
N ILE A 29 2.00 -15.94 13.13
CA ILE A 29 3.35 -16.49 13.00
C ILE A 29 3.28 -17.98 13.27
N ASP A 30 3.98 -18.77 12.43
CA ASP A 30 4.05 -20.21 12.59
C ASP A 30 4.76 -20.55 13.91
N SER A 31 4.28 -21.58 14.60
CA SER A 31 4.88 -22.02 15.85
C SER A 31 6.36 -22.40 15.70
N ASP A 32 6.76 -22.88 14.52
CA ASP A 32 8.16 -23.19 14.25
C ASP A 32 9.04 -21.96 14.29
N ASN A 33 8.46 -20.78 14.10
CA ASN A 33 9.18 -19.52 14.10
C ASN A 33 8.90 -18.68 15.35
N ALA A 34 8.27 -19.28 16.36
CA ALA A 34 7.86 -18.55 17.57
C ALA A 34 9.06 -17.89 18.27
N TYR A 35 10.23 -18.51 18.20
CA TYR A 35 11.44 -17.95 18.80
C TYR A 35 11.80 -16.60 18.18
N TYR A 36 11.46 -16.40 16.91
CA TYR A 36 11.79 -15.18 16.18
C TYR A 36 10.60 -14.23 16.07
N ALA A 37 9.57 -14.44 16.91
CA ALA A 37 8.33 -13.66 16.78
C ALA A 37 8.56 -12.15 16.81
N ASP A 38 9.39 -11.66 17.72
CA ASP A 38 9.64 -10.22 17.82
C ASP A 38 10.33 -9.68 16.57
N THR A 39 11.26 -10.45 16.02
CA THR A 39 11.95 -10.05 14.78
C THR A 39 10.96 -10.01 13.62
N ILE A 40 10.09 -11.02 13.54
CA ILE A 40 9.09 -11.09 12.46
C ILE A 40 8.10 -9.94 12.59
N LYS A 41 7.67 -9.63 13.80
CA LYS A 41 6.75 -8.50 14.02
C LYS A 41 7.36 -7.20 13.53
N ALA A 42 8.63 -6.96 13.84
CA ALA A 42 9.32 -5.76 13.37
C ALA A 42 9.41 -5.73 11.83
N ARG A 43 9.67 -6.88 11.22
CA ARG A 43 9.74 -6.98 9.76
C ARG A 43 8.37 -6.75 9.11
N VAL A 44 7.30 -7.22 9.75
CA VAL A 44 5.95 -6.98 9.25
C VAL A 44 5.63 -5.49 9.27
N ASP A 45 5.94 -4.82 10.38
CA ASP A 45 5.73 -3.37 10.47
C ASP A 45 6.51 -2.63 9.38
N GLU A 46 7.74 -3.02 9.15
CA GLU A 46 8.56 -2.43 8.09
C GLU A 46 7.97 -2.71 6.71
N ALA A 47 7.50 -3.94 6.49
CA ALA A 47 6.89 -4.33 5.22
C ALA A 47 5.66 -3.50 4.92
N VAL A 48 4.84 -3.22 5.94
CA VAL A 48 3.65 -2.39 5.77
C VAL A 48 4.05 -0.95 5.43
N THR A 49 5.05 -0.43 6.11
CA THR A 49 5.57 0.92 5.81
C THR A 49 6.10 0.99 4.38
N ASP A 50 6.87 -0.02 3.96
CA ASP A 50 7.40 -0.08 2.60
C ASP A 50 6.27 -0.19 1.57
N TYR A 51 5.22 -0.93 1.89
CA TYR A 51 4.06 -1.01 1.02
C TYR A 51 3.42 0.38 0.83
N THR A 52 3.25 1.15 1.90
CA THR A 52 2.66 2.48 1.77
C THR A 52 3.51 3.39 0.90
N LYS A 53 4.83 3.29 1.01
CA LYS A 53 5.74 4.06 0.15
C LYS A 53 5.64 3.63 -1.31
N TRP A 54 5.59 2.33 -1.54
CA TRP A 54 5.45 1.81 -2.90
C TRP A 54 4.13 2.25 -3.51
N GLN A 55 3.04 2.14 -2.75
CA GLN A 55 1.71 2.44 -3.24
C GLN A 55 1.58 3.93 -3.61
N SER A 56 2.19 4.81 -2.85
CA SER A 56 2.16 6.24 -3.13
C SER A 56 3.33 6.70 -4.01
N GLY A 57 4.19 5.79 -4.41
CA GLY A 57 5.37 6.13 -5.19
C GLY A 57 5.10 6.39 -6.67
N LYS A 58 3.89 6.13 -7.12
CA LYS A 58 3.55 6.32 -8.53
C LYS A 58 2.10 6.76 -8.64
N VAL A 59 1.89 7.86 -9.35
CA VAL A 59 0.55 8.37 -9.64
C VAL A 59 -0.20 7.35 -10.49
N GLY A 60 -1.47 7.15 -10.23
CA GLY A 60 -2.29 6.26 -11.03
C GLY A 60 -2.07 4.78 -10.76
N ARG A 61 -1.30 4.44 -9.73
CA ARG A 61 -1.09 3.03 -9.36
C ARG A 61 -2.30 2.53 -8.58
N ASP A 62 -2.91 1.47 -9.07
CA ASP A 62 -4.06 0.87 -8.41
C ASP A 62 -3.68 0.39 -7.00
N ILE A 63 -4.64 0.43 -6.11
CA ILE A 63 -4.45 -0.07 -4.74
C ILE A 63 -4.59 -1.58 -4.79
N ILE A 64 -3.48 -2.28 -4.55
CA ILE A 64 -3.38 -3.73 -4.74
C ILE A 64 -3.07 -4.41 -3.40
N PRO A 65 -4.10 -4.97 -2.75
CA PRO A 65 -3.87 -5.66 -1.47
C PRO A 65 -2.99 -6.89 -1.60
N SER A 66 -2.95 -7.52 -2.78
CA SER A 66 -2.08 -8.69 -2.99
C SER A 66 -0.61 -8.35 -2.80
N GLU A 67 -0.20 -7.14 -3.16
CA GLU A 67 1.18 -6.72 -2.96
C GLU A 67 1.49 -6.56 -1.46
N LEU A 68 0.53 -6.06 -0.69
CA LEU A 68 0.67 -5.96 0.76
C LEU A 68 0.82 -7.36 1.37
N ILE A 69 -0.03 -8.30 0.96
CA ILE A 69 0.03 -9.68 1.43
C ILE A 69 1.39 -10.29 1.12
N ARG A 70 1.87 -10.11 -0.11
CA ARG A 70 3.17 -10.65 -0.52
C ARG A 70 4.29 -10.14 0.36
N ARG A 71 4.31 -8.85 0.65
CA ARG A 71 5.35 -8.24 1.46
C ARG A 71 5.32 -8.75 2.90
N ILE A 72 4.13 -8.94 3.45
CA ILE A 72 3.98 -9.46 4.82
C ILE A 72 4.41 -10.92 4.88
N MET A 73 4.06 -11.72 3.89
CA MET A 73 4.48 -13.12 3.84
C MET A 73 5.99 -13.22 3.72
N GLU A 74 6.61 -12.36 2.94
CA GLU A 74 8.07 -12.33 2.82
C GLU A 74 8.75 -11.91 4.11
N ALA A 75 8.06 -11.15 4.96
CA ALA A 75 8.59 -10.74 6.26
C ALA A 75 8.62 -11.89 7.25
N GLY A 76 7.93 -12.99 6.97
CA GLY A 76 7.97 -14.18 7.80
C GLY A 76 6.65 -14.60 8.41
N ALA A 77 5.55 -13.93 8.08
CA ALA A 77 4.24 -14.32 8.60
C ALA A 77 3.79 -15.64 8.00
N LYS A 78 3.07 -16.44 8.79
CA LYS A 78 2.48 -17.67 8.29
C LYS A 78 1.30 -17.38 7.38
N ARG A 79 0.44 -16.47 7.79
CA ARG A 79 -0.69 -16.04 6.99
C ARG A 79 -1.13 -14.66 7.44
N VAL A 80 -1.83 -13.97 6.57
CA VAL A 80 -2.35 -12.65 6.87
C VAL A 80 -3.75 -12.52 6.30
N THR A 81 -4.64 -11.89 7.07
CA THR A 81 -5.98 -11.55 6.62
C THR A 81 -6.06 -10.04 6.49
N VAL A 82 -6.25 -9.56 5.28
CA VAL A 82 -6.35 -8.13 5.01
C VAL A 82 -7.81 -7.76 4.81
N THR A 83 -8.36 -7.00 5.75
CA THR A 83 -9.72 -6.50 5.66
C THR A 83 -9.77 -5.26 4.78
N SER A 84 -8.75 -4.42 4.86
CA SER A 84 -8.61 -3.20 4.09
C SER A 84 -7.13 -3.00 3.78
N PRO A 85 -6.75 -2.52 2.60
CA PRO A 85 -7.61 -2.07 1.52
C PRO A 85 -8.17 -3.23 0.71
N ILE A 86 -9.21 -2.96 -0.07
CA ILE A 86 -9.64 -3.86 -1.13
C ILE A 86 -9.04 -3.35 -2.44
N PHE A 87 -9.02 -4.18 -3.46
CA PHE A 87 -8.53 -3.74 -4.77
C PHE A 87 -9.33 -2.53 -5.22
N THR A 88 -8.65 -1.45 -5.55
CA THR A 88 -9.29 -0.20 -5.94
C THR A 88 -8.54 0.38 -7.13
N VAL A 89 -9.28 0.74 -8.16
CA VAL A 89 -8.70 1.38 -9.33
C VAL A 89 -8.41 2.84 -8.99
N VAL A 90 -7.20 3.27 -9.32
CA VAL A 90 -6.76 4.66 -9.12
C VAL A 90 -6.63 5.30 -10.49
N LYS A 91 -7.24 6.46 -10.66
CA LYS A 91 -7.27 7.13 -11.97
C LYS A 91 -5.88 7.56 -12.39
N ASP A 92 -5.54 7.28 -13.62
CA ASP A 92 -4.18 7.48 -14.14
C ASP A 92 -4.09 8.51 -15.26
N GLY A 93 -5.13 9.32 -15.43
CA GLY A 93 -5.13 10.36 -16.44
C GLY A 93 -5.68 9.94 -17.78
N ARG A 94 -6.34 8.77 -17.85
CA ARG A 94 -6.95 8.33 -19.10
C ARG A 94 -8.12 9.22 -19.50
N LYS A 95 -8.38 9.22 -20.78
CA LYS A 95 -9.50 9.97 -21.33
C LYS A 95 -10.83 9.52 -20.70
N GLU A 96 -11.00 8.24 -20.47
CA GLU A 96 -12.21 7.66 -19.88
C GLU A 96 -12.49 8.23 -18.50
N ASP A 97 -11.45 8.64 -17.79
CA ASP A 97 -11.56 9.20 -16.44
C ASP A 97 -11.57 10.72 -16.44
N GLY A 98 -11.79 11.34 -17.60
CA GLY A 98 -11.76 12.80 -17.70
C GLY A 98 -10.37 13.37 -17.49
N TYR A 99 -9.33 12.60 -17.80
CA TYR A 99 -7.91 12.98 -17.63
C TYR A 99 -7.54 13.23 -16.15
N GLN A 100 -8.37 12.81 -15.22
CA GLN A 100 -8.08 12.97 -13.81
C GLN A 100 -7.02 11.99 -13.36
N VAL A 101 -6.13 12.46 -12.47
CA VAL A 101 -5.04 11.68 -11.93
C VAL A 101 -5.20 11.59 -10.41
N GLU A 102 -5.04 10.40 -9.87
CA GLU A 102 -5.14 10.19 -8.44
C GLU A 102 -3.84 9.58 -7.91
N LEU A 103 -3.57 9.85 -6.63
CA LEU A 103 -2.42 9.29 -5.94
C LEU A 103 -2.94 8.60 -4.67
N ALA A 104 -2.64 7.32 -4.52
CA ALA A 104 -3.07 6.57 -3.35
C ALA A 104 -2.32 7.07 -2.11
N GLN A 105 -3.06 7.34 -1.04
CA GLN A 105 -2.48 7.78 0.22
C GLN A 105 -3.07 6.99 1.38
N CYS A 106 -2.19 6.47 2.22
CA CYS A 106 -2.61 5.73 3.41
C CYS A 106 -2.96 6.72 4.52
N THR A 107 -4.19 6.64 5.02
CA THR A 107 -4.67 7.55 6.05
C THR A 107 -4.66 6.93 7.44
N GLY A 108 -4.42 5.64 7.56
CA GLY A 108 -4.35 4.98 8.85
C GLY A 108 -3.96 3.53 8.71
N LYS A 109 -3.37 3.00 9.77
CA LYS A 109 -2.91 1.61 9.79
C LYS A 109 -3.33 0.95 11.09
N THR A 110 -3.97 -0.21 10.98
CA THR A 110 -4.27 -1.08 12.12
C THR A 110 -3.66 -2.44 11.80
N ILE A 111 -2.56 -2.75 12.45
CA ILE A 111 -1.84 -4.00 12.23
C ILE A 111 -1.96 -4.81 13.52
N THR A 112 -2.66 -5.93 13.44
CA THR A 112 -2.93 -6.76 14.59
C THR A 112 -2.13 -8.05 14.53
N TYR A 113 -1.38 -8.33 15.58
CA TYR A 113 -0.69 -9.60 15.70
C TYR A 113 -1.67 -10.62 16.30
N GLY A 114 -2.02 -11.64 15.54
CA GLY A 114 -3.01 -12.63 15.96
C GLY A 114 -2.45 -13.73 16.84
N GLY A 115 -1.13 -13.82 16.95
CA GLY A 115 -0.50 -14.83 17.77
C GLY A 115 0.22 -15.90 16.96
N VAL A 116 0.70 -16.90 17.68
CA VAL A 116 1.39 -18.05 17.08
C VAL A 116 0.36 -19.10 16.73
N GLU A 117 0.50 -19.67 15.55
CA GLU A 117 -0.40 -20.71 15.04
C GLU A 117 0.39 -21.98 14.78
N HIS A 118 -0.19 -23.12 15.19
CA HIS A 118 0.39 -24.42 14.87
C HIS A 118 -0.15 -24.91 13.53
N GLU A 119 0.69 -25.65 12.82
CA GLU A 119 0.27 -26.31 11.61
C GLU A 119 -0.80 -27.33 11.86
#